data_72ee6e2244d22585da799d6fb529b406
#
_entry.id   72ee6e2244d22585da799d6fb529b406
#
_cell.length_a   1.000
_cell.length_b   1.000
_cell.length_c   1.000
_cell.angle_alpha   90.00
_cell.angle_beta   90.00
_cell.angle_gamma   90.00
#
_symmetry.space_group_name_H-M   'P 1'
#
loop_
_entity.id
_entity.type
_entity.pdbx_description
1 polymer ?
#
loop_
_entity_poly.entity_id
_entity_poly.type
_entity_poly.pdbx_seq_one_letter_code
_entity_poly.pdbx_strand_id
1 'polypeptide(L)'
;RGGFNIVEDTITAVVELFPLFSRMKMLRHWGGIVDICPDASPIISKTHINGLYFNCGWGTGGFKATPGSGWVFAHTIANDEPHKLNAPFTINRFSSGELVDEHGAAAVAH
;
A
#
# COMPACT_ATOMS: atom_id res chain seq x y z
N ARG A 1 9.93 -2.35 15.53
CA ARG A 1 10.76 -1.16 15.79
C ARG A 1 11.83 -1.10 14.70
N GLY A 2 12.01 0.07 14.07
CA GLY A 2 13.12 0.26 13.13
C GLY A 2 14.46 0.16 13.88
N GLY A 3 15.36 -0.71 13.40
CA GLY A 3 16.70 -0.84 13.98
C GLY A 3 17.65 0.25 13.50
N PHE A 4 18.72 0.49 14.21
CA PHE A 4 19.77 1.44 13.81
C PHE A 4 20.38 1.09 12.45
N ASN A 5 20.52 -0.18 12.13
CA ASN A 5 21.05 -0.64 10.84
C ASN A 5 20.24 -0.11 9.65
N ILE A 6 18.90 -0.14 9.77
CA ILE A 6 18.01 0.38 8.70
C ILE A 6 18.21 1.89 8.52
N VAL A 7 18.42 2.62 9.62
CA VAL A 7 18.71 4.06 9.57
C VAL A 7 20.03 4.32 8.87
N GLU A 8 21.07 3.59 9.25
CA GLU A 8 22.41 3.74 8.70
C GLU A 8 22.41 3.45 7.19
N ASP A 9 21.85 2.31 6.79
CA ASP A 9 21.77 1.91 5.38
C ASP A 9 20.96 2.93 4.56
N THR A 10 19.83 3.38 5.09
CA THR A 10 18.96 4.36 4.42
C THR A 10 19.67 5.70 4.27
N ILE A 11 20.32 6.20 5.33
CA ILE A 11 21.05 7.48 5.28
C ILE A 11 22.24 7.38 4.31
N THR A 12 22.97 6.27 4.31
CA THR A 12 24.09 6.03 3.41
C THR A 12 23.62 6.10 1.95
N ALA A 13 22.54 5.37 1.60
CA ALA A 13 21.99 5.40 0.25
C ALA A 13 21.46 6.79 -0.15
N VAL A 14 20.80 7.50 0.75
CA VAL A 14 20.29 8.85 0.50
C VAL A 14 21.41 9.85 0.30
N VAL A 15 22.48 9.78 1.07
CA VAL A 15 23.65 10.69 0.93
C VAL A 15 24.41 10.38 -0.35
N GLU A 16 24.50 9.12 -0.76
CA GLU A 16 25.11 8.73 -2.02
C GLU A 16 24.37 9.31 -3.23
N LEU A 17 23.01 9.21 -3.22
CA LEU A 17 22.17 9.75 -4.28
C LEU A 17 22.07 11.29 -4.26
N PHE A 18 22.07 11.87 -3.07
CA PHE A 18 21.88 13.30 -2.84
C PHE A 18 22.88 13.82 -1.80
N PRO A 19 24.13 14.16 -2.17
CA PRO A 19 25.17 14.59 -1.23
C PRO A 19 24.79 15.74 -0.29
N LEU A 20 23.80 16.55 -0.69
CA LEU A 20 23.26 17.64 0.12
C LEU A 20 22.75 17.16 1.49
N PHE A 21 22.21 15.94 1.56
CA PHE A 21 21.67 15.36 2.80
C PHE A 21 22.74 15.07 3.85
N SER A 22 24.04 15.03 3.48
CA SER A 22 25.15 14.90 4.46
C SER A 22 25.18 16.01 5.50
N ARG A 23 24.59 17.17 5.20
CA ARG A 23 24.53 18.34 6.09
C ARG A 23 23.26 18.41 6.93
N MET A 24 22.32 17.49 6.72
CA MET A 24 21.04 17.46 7.44
C MET A 24 21.17 16.73 8.77
N LYS A 25 20.34 17.12 9.72
CA LYS A 25 20.20 16.46 11.00
C LYS A 25 18.93 15.61 10.99
N MET A 26 19.04 14.36 11.39
CA MET A 26 17.89 13.51 11.58
C MET A 26 17.09 14.01 12.79
N LEU A 27 15.80 14.31 12.58
CA LEU A 27 14.92 14.79 13.64
C LEU A 27 14.27 13.63 14.40
N ARG A 28 13.81 12.60 13.68
CA ARG A 28 13.06 11.49 14.26
C ARG A 28 13.11 10.26 13.36
N HIS A 29 13.10 9.11 13.98
CA HIS A 29 12.96 7.81 13.35
C HIS A 29 11.95 6.96 14.13
N TRP A 30 11.07 6.27 13.42
CA TRP A 30 10.11 5.33 14.02
C TRP A 30 9.74 4.23 13.01
N GLY A 31 9.30 3.10 13.53
CA GLY A 31 8.70 2.02 12.75
C GLY A 31 7.17 2.07 12.81
N GLY A 32 6.52 1.54 11.80
CA GLY A 32 5.07 1.35 11.74
C GLY A 32 4.71 -0.12 11.58
N ILE A 33 3.41 -0.41 11.68
CA ILE A 33 2.84 -1.70 11.34
C ILE A 33 2.32 -1.61 9.91
N VAL A 34 2.60 -2.63 9.12
CA VAL A 34 2.19 -2.73 7.72
C VAL A 34 1.09 -3.79 7.61
N ASP A 35 -0.01 -3.44 6.97
CA ASP A 35 -1.11 -4.34 6.65
C ASP A 35 -0.86 -4.99 5.27
N ILE A 36 -0.78 -6.30 5.22
CA ILE A 36 -0.48 -7.03 3.98
C ILE A 36 -1.57 -8.07 3.74
N CYS A 37 -2.16 -8.05 2.53
CA CYS A 37 -3.05 -9.12 2.08
C CYS A 37 -2.26 -10.37 1.66
N PRO A 38 -2.85 -11.57 1.71
CA PRO A 38 -2.19 -12.82 1.33
C PRO A 38 -1.63 -12.83 -0.10
N ASP A 39 -2.26 -12.11 -1.02
CA ASP A 39 -1.85 -11.96 -2.42
C ASP A 39 -1.03 -10.68 -2.67
N ALA A 40 -0.57 -10.02 -1.60
CA ALA A 40 0.17 -8.77 -1.63
C ALA A 40 -0.52 -7.60 -2.35
N SER A 41 -1.80 -7.75 -2.72
CA SER A 41 -2.59 -6.73 -3.41
C SER A 41 -3.64 -6.12 -2.48
N PRO A 42 -3.93 -4.81 -2.60
CA PRO A 42 -4.85 -4.13 -1.70
C PRO A 42 -6.31 -4.58 -1.89
N ILE A 43 -7.16 -4.20 -0.95
CA ILE A 43 -8.60 -4.31 -1.05
C ILE A 43 -9.15 -2.92 -1.34
N ILE A 44 -9.81 -2.73 -2.48
CA ILE A 44 -10.56 -1.52 -2.82
C ILE A 44 -11.96 -1.97 -3.25
N SER A 45 -12.86 -2.15 -2.31
CA SER A 45 -14.09 -2.90 -2.54
C SER A 45 -15.25 -2.39 -1.70
N LYS A 46 -16.46 -2.55 -2.24
CA LYS A 46 -17.66 -2.63 -1.41
C LYS A 46 -17.70 -4.00 -0.71
N THR A 47 -18.47 -4.10 0.36
CA THR A 47 -18.71 -5.34 1.08
C THR A 47 -20.14 -5.84 0.85
N HIS A 48 -20.46 -7.00 1.43
CA HIS A 48 -21.83 -7.51 1.47
C HIS A 48 -22.76 -6.71 2.41
N ILE A 49 -22.18 -5.80 3.21
CA ILE A 49 -22.94 -4.92 4.11
C ILE A 49 -23.15 -3.59 3.38
N ASN A 50 -24.42 -3.19 3.24
CA ASN A 50 -24.76 -1.93 2.59
C ASN A 50 -24.11 -0.72 3.32
N GLY A 51 -23.44 0.13 2.54
CA GLY A 51 -22.76 1.32 3.05
C GLY A 51 -21.39 1.08 3.68
N LEU A 52 -20.90 -0.17 3.70
CA LEU A 52 -19.57 -0.49 4.19
C LEU A 52 -18.61 -0.78 3.03
N TYR A 53 -17.55 0.02 2.94
CA TYR A 53 -16.52 -0.07 1.91
C TYR A 53 -15.14 -0.21 2.54
N PHE A 54 -14.22 -0.90 1.85
CA PHE A 54 -12.84 -1.08 2.27
C PHE A 54 -11.87 -0.48 1.26
N ASN A 55 -10.87 0.23 1.78
CA ASN A 55 -9.66 0.63 1.06
C ASN A 55 -8.48 0.42 2.01
N CYS A 56 -7.88 -0.78 1.99
CA CYS A 56 -6.86 -1.22 2.94
C CYS A 56 -5.97 -2.32 2.35
N GLY A 57 -5.02 -2.83 3.14
CA GLY A 57 -4.13 -3.91 2.72
C GLY A 57 -3.04 -3.44 1.74
N TRP A 58 -2.63 -2.19 1.82
CA TRP A 58 -1.71 -1.57 0.87
C TRP A 58 -0.24 -1.92 1.08
N GLY A 59 0.09 -2.59 2.16
CA GLY A 59 1.47 -2.88 2.48
C GLY A 59 2.33 -1.62 2.55
N THR A 60 3.48 -1.66 1.89
CA THR A 60 4.39 -0.50 1.78
C THR A 60 4.03 0.46 0.64
N GLY A 61 3.03 0.11 -0.18
CA GLY A 61 2.65 0.86 -1.39
C GLY A 61 1.63 1.99 -1.20
N GLY A 62 1.02 2.10 -0.02
CA GLY A 62 -0.15 2.94 0.22
C GLY A 62 0.08 4.42 -0.04
N PHE A 63 1.21 4.97 0.38
CA PHE A 63 1.49 6.39 0.21
C PHE A 63 1.50 6.81 -1.26
N LYS A 64 2.26 6.10 -2.11
CA LYS A 64 2.35 6.42 -3.54
C LYS A 64 1.03 6.17 -4.29
N ALA A 65 0.22 5.24 -3.82
CA ALA A 65 -1.04 4.88 -4.44
C ALA A 65 -2.22 5.78 -4.01
N THR A 66 -2.04 6.66 -3.01
CA THR A 66 -3.10 7.50 -2.44
C THR A 66 -3.94 8.24 -3.47
N PRO A 67 -3.39 8.95 -4.48
CA PRO A 67 -4.21 9.67 -5.45
C PRO A 67 -5.08 8.75 -6.31
N GLY A 68 -4.49 7.67 -6.85
CA GLY A 68 -5.19 6.71 -7.70
C GLY A 68 -6.23 5.91 -6.94
N SER A 69 -5.86 5.38 -5.76
CA SER A 69 -6.79 4.63 -4.93
C SER A 69 -7.94 5.49 -4.44
N GLY A 70 -7.68 6.72 -4.04
CA GLY A 70 -8.70 7.66 -3.61
C GLY A 70 -9.71 7.96 -4.72
N TRP A 71 -9.24 8.13 -5.95
CA TRP A 71 -10.10 8.39 -7.09
C TRP A 71 -11.02 7.20 -7.41
N VAL A 72 -10.48 5.99 -7.55
CA VAL A 72 -11.30 4.79 -7.84
C VAL A 72 -12.23 4.44 -6.68
N PHE A 73 -11.80 4.70 -5.45
CA PHE A 73 -12.60 4.45 -4.26
C PHE A 73 -13.77 5.44 -4.15
N ALA A 74 -13.55 6.72 -4.45
CA ALA A 74 -14.60 7.72 -4.53
C ALA A 74 -15.65 7.35 -5.59
N HIS A 75 -15.22 6.87 -6.77
CA HIS A 75 -16.13 6.35 -7.79
C HIS A 75 -16.95 5.17 -7.26
N THR A 76 -16.31 4.23 -6.59
CA THR A 76 -16.97 3.04 -6.04
C THR A 76 -18.04 3.41 -5.00
N ILE A 77 -17.75 4.38 -4.13
CA ILE A 77 -18.71 4.86 -3.12
C ILE A 77 -19.88 5.59 -3.80
N ALA A 78 -19.58 6.48 -4.76
CA ALA A 78 -20.61 7.33 -5.40
C ALA A 78 -21.60 6.52 -6.24
N ASN A 79 -21.15 5.44 -6.88
CA ASN A 79 -21.98 4.64 -7.78
C ASN A 79 -22.44 3.31 -7.15
N ASP A 80 -21.97 2.97 -5.97
CA ASP A 80 -22.13 1.66 -5.33
C ASP A 80 -21.65 0.48 -6.21
N GLU A 81 -20.73 0.76 -7.13
CA GLU A 81 -20.16 -0.21 -8.07
C GLU A 81 -18.64 0.00 -8.22
N PRO A 82 -17.85 -1.08 -8.37
CA PRO A 82 -16.43 -0.94 -8.58
C PRO A 82 -16.13 -0.29 -9.94
N HIS A 83 -15.15 0.59 -9.98
CA HIS A 83 -14.57 1.05 -11.24
C HIS A 83 -13.81 -0.10 -11.92
N LYS A 84 -13.68 -0.10 -13.25
CA LYS A 84 -12.95 -1.12 -14.01
C LYS A 84 -11.51 -1.36 -13.53
N LEU A 85 -10.87 -0.34 -12.97
CA LEU A 85 -9.50 -0.42 -12.46
C LEU A 85 -9.40 -1.11 -11.10
N ASN A 86 -10.42 -1.05 -10.25
CA ASN A 86 -10.41 -1.70 -8.95
C ASN A 86 -11.31 -2.95 -8.87
N ALA A 87 -11.95 -3.34 -9.95
CA ALA A 87 -12.77 -4.55 -10.00
C ALA A 87 -12.02 -5.82 -9.56
N PRO A 88 -10.74 -6.05 -9.91
CA PRO A 88 -9.99 -7.20 -9.44
C PRO A 88 -9.68 -7.17 -7.93
N PHE A 89 -9.64 -5.97 -7.32
CA PHE A 89 -9.25 -5.76 -5.92
C PHE A 89 -10.42 -5.93 -4.94
N THR A 90 -11.39 -6.77 -5.30
CA THR A 90 -12.54 -7.08 -4.45
C THR A 90 -12.14 -7.95 -3.25
N ILE A 91 -12.81 -7.75 -2.11
CA ILE A 91 -12.64 -8.62 -0.94
C ILE A 91 -13.11 -10.06 -1.22
N ASN A 92 -14.07 -10.24 -2.13
CA ASN A 92 -14.64 -11.54 -2.47
C ASN A 92 -13.62 -12.49 -3.12
N ARG A 93 -12.51 -11.96 -3.69
CA ARG A 93 -11.45 -12.78 -4.30
C ARG A 93 -10.83 -13.80 -3.34
N PHE A 94 -10.85 -13.53 -2.04
CA PHE A 94 -10.36 -14.47 -1.03
C PHE A 94 -11.31 -15.64 -0.80
N SER A 95 -12.60 -15.46 -1.07
CA SER A 95 -13.60 -16.52 -0.97
C SER A 95 -13.72 -17.31 -2.26
N SER A 96 -13.57 -16.69 -3.43
CA SER A 96 -13.61 -17.33 -4.75
C SER A 96 -12.29 -18.00 -5.14
N GLY A 97 -11.18 -17.62 -4.49
CA GLY A 97 -9.84 -18.08 -4.83
C GLY A 97 -9.22 -17.37 -6.06
N GLU A 98 -9.86 -16.34 -6.58
CA GLU A 98 -9.38 -15.53 -7.72
C GLU A 98 -8.42 -14.44 -7.25
N LEU A 99 -7.28 -14.86 -6.70
CA LEU A 99 -6.27 -13.95 -6.19
C LEU A 99 -5.64 -13.13 -7.31
N VAL A 100 -5.23 -11.90 -6.99
CA VAL A 100 -4.53 -11.03 -7.94
C VAL A 100 -3.08 -11.48 -8.02
N ASP A 101 -2.61 -11.81 -9.23
CA ASP A 101 -1.21 -12.16 -9.47
C ASP A 101 -0.45 -10.91 -9.95
N GLU A 102 0.10 -10.17 -9.02
CA GLU A 102 1.00 -9.05 -9.31
C GLU A 102 2.45 -9.53 -9.25
N HIS A 103 3.02 -9.91 -10.40
CA HIS A 103 4.39 -10.41 -10.51
C HIS A 103 5.49 -9.52 -9.88
N GLY A 104 5.20 -8.29 -9.53
CA GLY A 104 6.13 -7.36 -8.89
C GLY A 104 5.88 -7.11 -7.39
N ALA A 105 4.71 -7.44 -6.87
CA ALA A 105 4.32 -7.10 -5.50
C ALA A 105 5.02 -7.97 -4.45
N ALA A 106 5.30 -9.23 -4.77
CA ALA A 106 5.97 -10.17 -3.87
C ALA A 106 7.42 -9.77 -3.52
N ALA A 107 8.08 -8.99 -4.37
CA ALA A 107 9.46 -8.54 -4.13
C ALA A 107 9.56 -7.45 -3.03
N VAL A 108 8.45 -6.85 -2.62
CA VAL A 108 8.41 -5.74 -1.64
C VAL A 108 7.92 -6.21 -0.27
N ALA A 109 7.49 -7.46 -0.13
CA ALA A 109 6.93 -8.02 1.10
C ALA A 109 7.96 -8.70 2.02
N HIS A 110 9.26 -8.59 1.72
CA HIS A 110 10.35 -9.20 2.51
C HIS A 110 11.26 -8.16 3.12
#